data_dae090da5fe23bcbe247e6dc5fb751dc
#
_entry.id   dae090da5fe23bcbe247e6dc5fb751dc
#
_cell.length_a   1.000
_cell.length_b   1.000
_cell.length_c   1.000
_cell.angle_alpha   90.00
_cell.angle_beta   90.00
_cell.angle_gamma   90.00
#
_symmetry.space_group_name_H-M   'P 1'
#
loop_
_entity.id
_entity.type
_entity.pdbx_description
1 polymer ?
#
loop_
_entity_poly.entity_id
_entity_poly.type
_entity_poly.pdbx_seq_one_letter_code
_entity_poly.pdbx_strand_id
1 'polypeptide(L)'
;MVLNGKIALVTGASRGIGRAAAVALAGAGADVAINYHGHREEAESAAEAVQQAGRRALLVQADVGDRRAVDEMVEQTVLHFGRLDIAVTNAVYSDRDVFHEADLDGFARTIQVTMWGAFYTLRAATRQMIEQGQGGSIVVVSSPHAFIPVPRSMAYNMSKAAIDQMARTAAIELVDHRIRVNIIHPGWIDTPGERKFATDEQIQRGGEKLPWNRLGRPEEIGRGVVFLCDPASDYITGSALGIDGGATLPWWASRGSAVPE
;
A
#
# COMPACT_ATOMS: atom_id res chain seq x y z
N MET A 1 -12.47 19.61 2.38
CA MET A 1 -11.76 18.34 2.11
C MET A 1 -10.31 18.53 2.52
N VAL A 2 -9.79 17.63 3.36
CA VAL A 2 -8.45 17.77 3.99
C VAL A 2 -7.29 17.71 3.02
N LEU A 3 -7.48 17.12 1.83
CA LEU A 3 -6.46 17.01 0.77
C LEU A 3 -6.79 17.85 -0.47
N ASN A 4 -7.60 18.90 -0.33
CA ASN A 4 -7.97 19.74 -1.47
C ASN A 4 -6.75 20.37 -2.13
N GLY A 5 -6.65 20.21 -3.46
CA GLY A 5 -5.52 20.72 -4.27
C GLY A 5 -4.23 19.88 -4.16
N LYS A 6 -4.24 18.75 -3.45
CA LYS A 6 -3.12 17.79 -3.40
C LYS A 6 -3.16 16.84 -4.59
N ILE A 7 -1.99 16.39 -5.00
CA ILE A 7 -1.80 15.40 -6.07
C ILE A 7 -1.22 14.13 -5.45
N ALA A 8 -1.88 13.01 -5.70
CA ALA A 8 -1.48 11.70 -5.21
C ALA A 8 -1.11 10.75 -6.36
N LEU A 9 -0.07 9.95 -6.15
CA LEU A 9 0.28 8.80 -6.99
C LEU A 9 0.08 7.52 -6.16
N VAL A 10 -0.71 6.57 -6.68
CA VAL A 10 -0.96 5.27 -6.02
C VAL A 10 -0.51 4.15 -6.94
N THR A 11 0.44 3.32 -6.49
CA THR A 11 0.90 2.17 -7.27
C THR A 11 0.01 0.94 -7.06
N GLY A 12 -0.21 0.16 -8.15
CA GLY A 12 -1.10 -0.99 -8.11
C GLY A 12 -2.54 -0.62 -7.77
N ALA A 13 -3.03 0.50 -8.31
CA ALA A 13 -4.30 1.12 -7.91
C ALA A 13 -5.51 0.70 -8.76
N SER A 14 -5.37 -0.30 -9.63
CA SER A 14 -6.50 -0.80 -10.43
C SER A 14 -7.57 -1.51 -9.59
N ARG A 15 -7.19 -2.17 -8.49
CA ARG A 15 -8.10 -2.98 -7.66
C ARG A 15 -7.64 -3.08 -6.20
N GLY A 16 -8.46 -3.73 -5.36
CA GLY A 16 -8.13 -4.02 -3.95
C GLY A 16 -7.79 -2.77 -3.14
N ILE A 17 -6.75 -2.88 -2.31
CA ILE A 17 -6.30 -1.82 -1.40
C ILE A 17 -5.89 -0.57 -2.18
N GLY A 18 -5.14 -0.72 -3.28
CA GLY A 18 -4.68 0.42 -4.08
C GLY A 18 -5.84 1.23 -4.67
N ARG A 19 -6.87 0.55 -5.22
CA ARG A 19 -8.09 1.22 -5.69
C ARG A 19 -8.81 1.95 -4.56
N ALA A 20 -8.97 1.30 -3.43
CA ALA A 20 -9.64 1.91 -2.28
C ALA A 20 -8.85 3.13 -1.74
N ALA A 21 -7.53 3.07 -1.72
CA ALA A 21 -6.68 4.21 -1.37
C ALA A 21 -6.85 5.37 -2.36
N ALA A 22 -6.84 5.09 -3.68
CA ALA A 22 -7.04 6.11 -4.72
C ALA A 22 -8.40 6.81 -4.57
N VAL A 23 -9.47 6.04 -4.40
CA VAL A 23 -10.84 6.56 -4.22
C VAL A 23 -10.98 7.34 -2.91
N ALA A 24 -10.37 6.85 -1.81
CA ALA A 24 -10.40 7.56 -0.53
C ALA A 24 -9.65 8.90 -0.58
N LEU A 25 -8.49 8.94 -1.23
CA LEU A 25 -7.72 10.18 -1.46
C LEU A 25 -8.52 11.17 -2.31
N ALA A 26 -9.19 10.69 -3.37
CA ALA A 26 -10.08 11.52 -4.18
C ALA A 26 -11.27 12.07 -3.36
N GLY A 27 -11.93 11.23 -2.57
CA GLY A 27 -12.99 11.65 -1.65
C GLY A 27 -12.53 12.68 -0.59
N ALA A 28 -11.24 12.66 -0.24
CA ALA A 28 -10.61 13.65 0.62
C ALA A 28 -10.17 14.93 -0.12
N GLY A 29 -10.24 14.97 -1.46
CA GLY A 29 -9.98 16.17 -2.27
C GLY A 29 -8.73 16.14 -3.14
N ALA A 30 -7.98 15.05 -3.17
CA ALA A 30 -6.80 14.93 -4.02
C ALA A 30 -7.15 14.55 -5.47
N ASP A 31 -6.42 15.05 -6.45
CA ASP A 31 -6.37 14.48 -7.79
C ASP A 31 -5.40 13.29 -7.78
N VAL A 32 -5.65 12.24 -8.58
CA VAL A 32 -4.97 10.97 -8.39
C VAL A 32 -4.40 10.40 -9.70
N ALA A 33 -3.10 10.11 -9.69
CA ALA A 33 -2.47 9.23 -10.67
C ALA A 33 -2.62 7.77 -10.22
N ILE A 34 -3.22 6.96 -11.07
CA ILE A 34 -3.55 5.55 -10.85
C ILE A 34 -2.56 4.71 -11.65
N ASN A 35 -1.58 4.13 -10.97
CA ASN A 35 -0.69 3.19 -11.64
C ASN A 35 -1.29 1.79 -11.69
N TYR A 36 -1.12 1.14 -12.82
CA TYR A 36 -1.45 -0.26 -13.05
C TYR A 36 -0.42 -0.92 -13.97
N HIS A 37 -0.35 -2.26 -13.95
CA HIS A 37 0.51 -3.01 -14.86
C HIS A 37 -0.29 -3.74 -15.96
N GLY A 38 -1.20 -4.65 -15.59
CA GLY A 38 -1.90 -5.51 -16.55
C GLY A 38 -3.44 -5.44 -16.52
N HIS A 39 -4.03 -4.80 -15.52
CA HIS A 39 -5.48 -4.77 -15.31
C HIS A 39 -6.07 -3.41 -15.75
N ARG A 40 -6.16 -3.20 -17.07
CA ARG A 40 -6.56 -1.91 -17.65
C ARG A 40 -8.02 -1.56 -17.36
N GLU A 41 -8.94 -2.48 -17.57
CA GLU A 41 -10.37 -2.24 -17.37
C GLU A 41 -10.68 -1.89 -15.91
N GLU A 42 -10.04 -2.59 -14.96
CA GLU A 42 -10.18 -2.27 -13.54
C GLU A 42 -9.55 -0.92 -13.18
N ALA A 43 -8.45 -0.54 -13.87
CA ALA A 43 -7.85 0.78 -13.69
C ALA A 43 -8.75 1.89 -14.25
N GLU A 44 -9.40 1.69 -15.39
CA GLU A 44 -10.41 2.60 -15.95
C GLU A 44 -11.59 2.76 -14.98
N SER A 45 -12.10 1.67 -14.42
CA SER A 45 -13.14 1.72 -13.38
C SER A 45 -12.69 2.46 -12.10
N ALA A 46 -11.41 2.33 -11.72
CA ALA A 46 -10.87 3.09 -10.60
C ALA A 46 -10.78 4.59 -10.92
N ALA A 47 -10.42 4.95 -12.16
CA ALA A 47 -10.39 6.34 -12.61
C ALA A 47 -11.79 6.96 -12.65
N GLU A 48 -12.79 6.23 -13.12
CA GLU A 48 -14.20 6.66 -13.08
C GLU A 48 -14.65 6.94 -11.64
N ALA A 49 -14.29 6.08 -10.67
CA ALA A 49 -14.64 6.31 -9.28
C ALA A 49 -13.96 7.57 -8.68
N VAL A 50 -12.73 7.87 -9.07
CA VAL A 50 -12.05 9.13 -8.73
C VAL A 50 -12.77 10.33 -9.35
N GLN A 51 -13.18 10.22 -10.62
CA GLN A 51 -13.93 11.28 -11.32
C GLN A 51 -15.33 11.50 -10.72
N GLN A 52 -16.01 10.44 -10.30
CA GLN A 52 -17.29 10.53 -9.58
C GLN A 52 -17.16 11.25 -8.23
N ALA A 53 -15.99 11.21 -7.59
CA ALA A 53 -15.69 12.02 -6.43
C ALA A 53 -15.36 13.50 -6.77
N GLY A 54 -15.51 13.90 -8.04
CA GLY A 54 -15.25 15.26 -8.52
C GLY A 54 -13.77 15.60 -8.65
N ARG A 55 -12.89 14.60 -8.80
CA ARG A 55 -11.43 14.79 -8.90
C ARG A 55 -10.91 14.33 -10.25
N ARG A 56 -9.72 14.83 -10.63
CA ARG A 56 -9.06 14.41 -11.86
C ARG A 56 -8.34 13.08 -11.62
N ALA A 57 -8.37 12.20 -12.62
CA ALA A 57 -7.65 10.94 -12.64
C ALA A 57 -6.69 10.88 -13.82
N LEU A 58 -5.49 10.35 -13.60
CA LEU A 58 -4.54 10.00 -14.65
C LEU A 58 -4.23 8.50 -14.56
N LEU A 59 -4.41 7.77 -15.65
CA LEU A 59 -3.99 6.38 -15.75
C LEU A 59 -2.55 6.30 -16.23
N VAL A 60 -1.69 5.60 -15.47
CA VAL A 60 -0.29 5.38 -15.85
C VAL A 60 0.02 3.88 -15.83
N GLN A 61 0.25 3.32 -17.02
CA GLN A 61 0.67 1.93 -17.13
C GLN A 61 2.17 1.83 -16.92
N ALA A 62 2.61 1.16 -15.85
CA ALA A 62 4.02 0.92 -15.57
C ALA A 62 4.20 -0.34 -14.71
N ASP A 63 5.27 -1.10 -14.99
CA ASP A 63 5.76 -2.12 -14.07
C ASP A 63 6.64 -1.46 -13.03
N VAL A 64 6.22 -1.48 -11.76
CA VAL A 64 7.02 -0.90 -10.67
C VAL A 64 8.35 -1.62 -10.44
N GLY A 65 8.50 -2.86 -10.92
CA GLY A 65 9.76 -3.59 -10.93
C GLY A 65 10.80 -3.01 -11.92
N ASP A 66 10.39 -2.14 -12.84
CA ASP A 66 11.31 -1.43 -13.74
C ASP A 66 11.53 -0.01 -13.22
N ARG A 67 12.78 0.28 -12.85
CA ARG A 67 13.17 1.60 -12.34
C ARG A 67 12.85 2.74 -13.32
N ARG A 68 13.10 2.53 -14.62
CA ARG A 68 12.88 3.56 -15.64
C ARG A 68 11.39 3.86 -15.79
N ALA A 69 10.57 2.81 -15.84
CA ALA A 69 9.13 2.96 -15.90
C ALA A 69 8.57 3.70 -14.65
N VAL A 70 9.19 3.51 -13.47
CA VAL A 70 8.82 4.25 -12.25
C VAL A 70 9.24 5.72 -12.32
N ASP A 71 10.46 6.01 -12.78
CA ASP A 71 10.92 7.40 -12.96
C ASP A 71 9.98 8.13 -13.96
N GLU A 72 9.67 7.52 -15.11
CA GLU A 72 8.73 8.04 -16.11
C GLU A 72 7.30 8.20 -15.58
N MET A 73 6.83 7.30 -14.72
CA MET A 73 5.50 7.38 -14.09
C MET A 73 5.38 8.64 -13.20
N VAL A 74 6.42 8.95 -12.43
CA VAL A 74 6.44 10.17 -11.61
C VAL A 74 6.49 11.41 -12.50
N GLU A 75 7.32 11.41 -13.54
CA GLU A 75 7.40 12.51 -14.50
C GLU A 75 6.05 12.76 -15.20
N GLN A 76 5.37 11.73 -15.68
CA GLN A 76 4.04 11.85 -16.29
C GLN A 76 3.01 12.42 -15.31
N THR A 77 3.07 12.01 -14.03
CA THR A 77 2.20 12.55 -12.99
C THR A 77 2.42 14.05 -12.82
N VAL A 78 3.66 14.47 -12.75
CA VAL A 78 4.03 15.90 -12.59
C VAL A 78 3.71 16.71 -13.84
N LEU A 79 3.98 16.19 -15.02
CA LEU A 79 3.60 16.83 -16.30
C LEU A 79 2.10 17.07 -16.40
N HIS A 80 1.28 16.14 -15.93
CA HIS A 80 -0.18 16.23 -16.02
C HIS A 80 -0.80 17.15 -14.95
N PHE A 81 -0.31 17.06 -13.70
CA PHE A 81 -0.92 17.75 -12.57
C PHE A 81 -0.13 18.95 -12.06
N GLY A 82 1.14 19.09 -12.47
CA GLY A 82 2.04 20.18 -12.08
C GLY A 82 2.86 19.93 -10.81
N ARG A 83 2.57 18.86 -10.04
CA ARG A 83 3.23 18.55 -8.78
C ARG A 83 2.95 17.12 -8.32
N LEU A 84 3.62 16.70 -7.24
CA LEU A 84 3.33 15.48 -6.50
C LEU A 84 3.42 15.75 -4.99
N ASP A 85 2.34 15.52 -4.24
CA ASP A 85 2.26 15.76 -2.79
C ASP A 85 2.21 14.47 -1.99
N ILE A 86 1.62 13.43 -2.57
CA ILE A 86 1.34 12.17 -1.89
C ILE A 86 1.79 11.01 -2.79
N ALA A 87 2.52 10.05 -2.21
CA ALA A 87 2.80 8.79 -2.88
C ALA A 87 2.38 7.61 -2.01
N VAL A 88 1.70 6.63 -2.61
CA VAL A 88 1.30 5.37 -1.93
C VAL A 88 1.97 4.22 -2.65
N THR A 89 2.95 3.56 -2.00
CA THR A 89 3.59 2.37 -2.53
C THR A 89 2.78 1.15 -2.10
N ASN A 90 1.95 0.65 -3.02
CA ASN A 90 1.03 -0.45 -2.74
C ASN A 90 1.20 -1.64 -3.70
N ALA A 91 1.74 -1.42 -4.91
CA ALA A 91 1.91 -2.50 -5.87
C ALA A 91 2.67 -3.71 -5.29
N VAL A 92 2.17 -4.90 -5.57
CA VAL A 92 2.69 -6.14 -5.00
C VAL A 92 2.60 -7.28 -6.01
N TYR A 93 3.57 -8.16 -5.94
CA TYR A 93 3.51 -9.52 -6.49
C TYR A 93 3.90 -10.50 -5.38
N SER A 94 3.30 -11.67 -5.37
CA SER A 94 3.60 -12.72 -4.40
C SER A 94 3.37 -14.10 -5.00
N ASP A 95 4.33 -14.99 -4.80
CA ASP A 95 4.17 -16.43 -4.93
C ASP A 95 4.23 -17.08 -3.56
N ARG A 96 3.60 -18.25 -3.42
CA ARG A 96 3.45 -18.96 -2.15
C ARG A 96 3.91 -20.42 -2.28
N ASP A 97 5.22 -20.62 -2.09
CA ASP A 97 5.84 -21.95 -2.08
C ASP A 97 6.59 -22.20 -0.78
N VAL A 98 6.75 -23.49 -0.40
CA VAL A 98 7.69 -23.83 0.66
C VAL A 98 9.11 -23.49 0.19
N PHE A 99 9.91 -22.84 1.04
CA PHE A 99 11.12 -22.16 0.61
C PHE A 99 12.14 -23.05 -0.12
N HIS A 100 12.25 -24.32 0.25
CA HIS A 100 13.20 -25.26 -0.33
C HIS A 100 12.74 -25.87 -1.69
N GLU A 101 11.49 -25.61 -2.07
CA GLU A 101 10.90 -26.01 -3.36
C GLU A 101 10.45 -24.81 -4.20
N ALA A 102 10.72 -23.58 -3.71
CA ALA A 102 10.23 -22.38 -4.34
C ALA A 102 10.78 -22.22 -5.77
N ASP A 103 9.90 -21.84 -6.69
CA ASP A 103 10.29 -21.36 -8.00
C ASP A 103 11.13 -20.07 -7.86
N LEU A 104 12.38 -20.12 -8.32
CA LEU A 104 13.29 -18.99 -8.15
C LEU A 104 12.92 -17.79 -9.02
N ASP A 105 12.26 -17.97 -10.14
CA ASP A 105 11.79 -16.86 -10.99
C ASP A 105 10.63 -16.13 -10.32
N GLY A 106 9.66 -16.87 -9.76
CA GLY A 106 8.57 -16.31 -8.96
C GLY A 106 9.07 -15.63 -7.67
N PHE A 107 10.09 -16.24 -7.03
CA PHE A 107 10.76 -15.65 -5.87
C PHE A 107 11.43 -14.32 -6.23
N ALA A 108 12.25 -14.31 -7.29
CA ALA A 108 12.92 -13.10 -7.77
C ALA A 108 11.91 -12.02 -8.20
N ARG A 109 10.82 -12.42 -8.88
CA ARG A 109 9.74 -11.50 -9.27
C ARG A 109 9.05 -10.89 -8.05
N THR A 110 8.83 -11.67 -6.99
CA THR A 110 8.28 -11.16 -5.73
C THR A 110 9.17 -10.08 -5.14
N ILE A 111 10.47 -10.32 -5.03
CA ILE A 111 11.44 -9.32 -4.54
C ILE A 111 11.47 -8.08 -5.48
N GLN A 112 11.49 -8.30 -6.79
CA GLN A 112 11.58 -7.23 -7.78
C GLN A 112 10.39 -6.27 -7.71
N VAL A 113 9.18 -6.81 -7.63
CA VAL A 113 7.97 -5.97 -7.60
C VAL A 113 7.71 -5.41 -6.20
N THR A 114 7.76 -6.26 -5.17
CA THR A 114 7.27 -5.91 -3.83
C THR A 114 8.30 -5.10 -3.04
N MET A 115 9.58 -5.39 -3.18
CA MET A 115 10.65 -4.67 -2.49
C MET A 115 11.25 -3.57 -3.35
N TRP A 116 11.82 -3.93 -4.52
CA TRP A 116 12.46 -2.94 -5.39
C TRP A 116 11.47 -1.94 -5.96
N GLY A 117 10.26 -2.38 -6.33
CA GLY A 117 9.20 -1.49 -6.82
C GLY A 117 8.79 -0.45 -5.79
N ALA A 118 8.69 -0.83 -4.51
CA ALA A 118 8.44 0.10 -3.42
C ALA A 118 9.61 1.09 -3.26
N PHE A 119 10.86 0.61 -3.31
CA PHE A 119 12.05 1.46 -3.23
C PHE A 119 12.14 2.46 -4.40
N TYR A 120 11.92 2.00 -5.62
CA TYR A 120 11.98 2.88 -6.81
C TYR A 120 10.90 3.96 -6.71
N THR A 121 9.68 3.60 -6.34
CA THR A 121 8.58 4.55 -6.18
C THR A 121 8.87 5.57 -5.06
N LEU A 122 9.32 5.09 -3.89
CA LEU A 122 9.72 5.94 -2.77
C LEU A 122 10.80 6.94 -3.21
N ARG A 123 11.86 6.45 -3.85
CA ARG A 123 12.98 7.26 -4.31
C ARG A 123 12.58 8.30 -5.36
N ALA A 124 11.82 7.92 -6.37
CA ALA A 124 11.39 8.84 -7.42
C ALA A 124 10.45 9.92 -6.88
N ALA A 125 9.46 9.54 -6.08
CA ALA A 125 8.54 10.49 -5.43
C ALA A 125 9.29 11.44 -4.48
N THR A 126 10.23 10.93 -3.68
CA THR A 126 11.05 11.77 -2.78
C THR A 126 11.86 12.81 -3.53
N ARG A 127 12.55 12.42 -4.61
CA ARG A 127 13.33 13.37 -5.43
C ARG A 127 12.47 14.48 -5.97
N GLN A 128 11.29 14.15 -6.47
CA GLN A 128 10.33 15.13 -6.96
C GLN A 128 9.83 16.06 -5.83
N MET A 129 9.50 15.52 -4.66
CA MET A 129 9.03 16.32 -3.52
C MET A 129 10.13 17.24 -2.97
N ILE A 130 11.40 16.80 -2.96
CA ILE A 130 12.55 17.62 -2.56
C ILE A 130 12.73 18.77 -3.55
N GLU A 131 12.70 18.51 -4.86
CA GLU A 131 12.81 19.52 -5.90
C GLU A 131 11.70 20.57 -5.81
N GLN A 132 10.49 20.17 -5.47
CA GLN A 132 9.36 21.08 -5.24
C GLN A 132 9.52 21.96 -3.99
N GLY A 133 10.23 21.48 -2.96
CA GLY A 133 10.48 22.23 -1.72
C GLY A 133 9.24 22.50 -0.86
N GLN A 134 8.17 21.70 -1.02
CA GLN A 134 6.88 21.93 -0.33
C GLN A 134 6.49 20.80 0.63
N GLY A 135 7.45 19.94 0.97
CA GLY A 135 7.19 18.74 1.76
C GLY A 135 6.41 17.68 0.99
N GLY A 136 5.88 16.70 1.72
CA GLY A 136 5.10 15.61 1.14
C GLY A 136 4.69 14.56 2.16
N SER A 137 3.88 13.60 1.72
CA SER A 137 3.51 12.44 2.53
C SER A 137 3.61 11.16 1.71
N ILE A 138 4.33 10.18 2.22
CA ILE A 138 4.49 8.87 1.58
C ILE A 138 3.93 7.81 2.50
N VAL A 139 3.07 6.93 1.97
CA VAL A 139 2.51 5.80 2.69
C VAL A 139 2.97 4.51 2.04
N VAL A 140 3.66 3.68 2.84
CA VAL A 140 4.12 2.35 2.41
C VAL A 140 3.11 1.31 2.89
N VAL A 141 2.41 0.67 1.96
CA VAL A 141 1.50 -0.43 2.28
C VAL A 141 2.32 -1.71 2.45
N SER A 142 2.62 -2.02 3.71
CA SER A 142 3.37 -3.20 4.11
C SER A 142 2.42 -4.36 4.46
N SER A 143 2.70 -5.11 5.51
CA SER A 143 1.90 -6.25 5.99
C SER A 143 2.41 -6.68 7.36
N PRO A 144 1.62 -7.37 8.19
CA PRO A 144 2.08 -8.14 9.34
C PRO A 144 3.15 -9.19 9.00
N HIS A 145 3.24 -9.64 7.75
CA HIS A 145 4.32 -10.48 7.25
C HIS A 145 5.73 -9.87 7.42
N ALA A 146 5.83 -8.57 7.69
CA ALA A 146 7.09 -7.92 8.01
C ALA A 146 7.71 -8.39 9.34
N PHE A 147 6.88 -8.91 10.28
CA PHE A 147 7.30 -9.34 11.62
C PHE A 147 6.66 -10.67 12.07
N ILE A 148 5.68 -11.19 11.32
CA ILE A 148 5.11 -12.53 11.54
C ILE A 148 5.60 -13.46 10.43
N PRO A 149 6.31 -14.56 10.75
CA PRO A 149 6.84 -15.49 9.76
C PRO A 149 5.72 -16.40 9.22
N VAL A 150 4.99 -15.94 8.21
CA VAL A 150 3.93 -16.73 7.58
C VAL A 150 4.56 -17.79 6.67
N PRO A 151 4.21 -19.07 6.84
CA PRO A 151 4.71 -20.17 6.01
C PRO A 151 4.41 -19.97 4.53
N ARG A 152 5.22 -20.54 3.66
CA ARG A 152 5.09 -20.52 2.19
C ARG A 152 5.16 -19.11 1.57
N SER A 153 5.66 -18.11 2.29
CA SER A 153 5.67 -16.71 1.85
C SER A 153 7.04 -16.07 2.05
N MET A 154 8.14 -16.82 1.90
CA MET A 154 9.48 -16.33 2.28
C MET A 154 9.86 -15.05 1.53
N ALA A 155 9.77 -15.02 0.20
CA ALA A 155 10.11 -13.83 -0.59
C ALA A 155 9.24 -12.62 -0.21
N TYR A 156 7.95 -12.85 0.05
CA TYR A 156 7.03 -11.81 0.47
C TYR A 156 7.34 -11.31 1.89
N ASN A 157 7.57 -12.22 2.86
CA ASN A 157 7.96 -11.85 4.23
C ASN A 157 9.24 -11.01 4.22
N MET A 158 10.27 -11.45 3.48
CA MET A 158 11.52 -10.71 3.31
C MET A 158 11.28 -9.32 2.72
N SER A 159 10.49 -9.24 1.66
CA SER A 159 10.15 -7.97 1.01
C SER A 159 9.45 -7.01 1.97
N LYS A 160 8.46 -7.49 2.73
CA LYS A 160 7.71 -6.67 3.68
C LYS A 160 8.56 -6.20 4.86
N ALA A 161 9.43 -7.06 5.39
CA ALA A 161 10.40 -6.65 6.42
C ALA A 161 11.38 -5.59 5.90
N ALA A 162 11.87 -5.76 4.66
CA ALA A 162 12.78 -4.81 4.04
C ALA A 162 12.12 -3.43 3.82
N ILE A 163 10.88 -3.38 3.30
CA ILE A 163 10.20 -2.09 3.06
C ILE A 163 9.79 -1.39 4.35
N ASP A 164 9.55 -2.10 5.44
CA ASP A 164 9.34 -1.51 6.75
C ASP A 164 10.57 -0.74 7.22
N GLN A 165 11.74 -1.38 7.16
CA GLN A 165 12.98 -0.73 7.57
C GLN A 165 13.36 0.40 6.61
N MET A 166 13.16 0.21 5.30
CA MET A 166 13.35 1.25 4.28
C MET A 166 12.50 2.49 4.59
N ALA A 167 11.23 2.31 4.91
CA ALA A 167 10.32 3.42 5.22
C ALA A 167 10.79 4.21 6.47
N ARG A 168 11.27 3.52 7.52
CA ARG A 168 11.80 4.17 8.73
C ARG A 168 13.09 4.93 8.46
N THR A 169 14.00 4.35 7.65
CA THR A 169 15.23 5.03 7.24
C THR A 169 14.90 6.28 6.42
N ALA A 170 14.02 6.16 5.44
CA ALA A 170 13.60 7.32 4.64
C ALA A 170 12.92 8.40 5.50
N ALA A 171 12.10 8.01 6.48
CA ALA A 171 11.43 8.95 7.36
C ALA A 171 12.42 9.85 8.10
N ILE A 172 13.52 9.30 8.65
CA ILE A 172 14.52 10.10 9.37
C ILE A 172 15.40 10.93 8.43
N GLU A 173 15.75 10.40 7.25
CA GLU A 173 16.56 11.13 6.26
C GLU A 173 15.81 12.32 5.63
N LEU A 174 14.47 12.33 5.69
CA LEU A 174 13.63 13.30 5.00
C LEU A 174 13.01 14.37 5.92
N VAL A 175 13.35 14.39 7.21
CA VAL A 175 12.78 15.35 8.18
C VAL A 175 13.07 16.80 7.81
N ASP A 176 14.26 17.11 7.31
CA ASP A 176 14.66 18.47 6.91
C ASP A 176 13.89 18.94 5.65
N HIS A 177 13.40 18.01 4.85
CA HIS A 177 12.57 18.29 3.67
C HIS A 177 11.08 18.34 3.98
N ARG A 178 10.65 18.14 5.24
CA ARG A 178 9.24 18.05 5.63
C ARG A 178 8.46 16.99 4.84
N ILE A 179 9.11 15.90 4.47
CA ILE A 179 8.49 14.73 3.84
C ILE A 179 8.31 13.65 4.90
N ARG A 180 7.06 13.28 5.14
CA ARG A 180 6.71 12.24 6.08
C ARG A 180 6.60 10.89 5.37
N VAL A 181 7.14 9.85 5.96
CA VAL A 181 7.03 8.47 5.46
C VAL A 181 6.46 7.60 6.55
N ASN A 182 5.30 7.00 6.31
CA ASN A 182 4.63 6.13 7.26
C ASN A 182 4.25 4.79 6.63
N ILE A 183 3.95 3.82 7.48
CA ILE A 183 3.68 2.44 7.10
C ILE A 183 2.24 2.10 7.48
N ILE A 184 1.56 1.32 6.66
CA ILE A 184 0.33 0.63 7.04
C ILE A 184 0.60 -0.87 7.01
N HIS A 185 0.16 -1.57 8.05
CA HIS A 185 0.09 -3.03 8.11
C HIS A 185 -1.38 -3.47 7.99
N PRO A 186 -1.89 -3.72 6.78
CA PRO A 186 -3.21 -4.30 6.60
C PRO A 186 -3.22 -5.73 7.16
N GLY A 187 -4.26 -6.10 7.88
CA GLY A 187 -4.53 -7.49 8.22
C GLY A 187 -4.94 -8.31 6.99
N TRP A 188 -5.74 -9.33 7.19
CA TRP A 188 -6.31 -10.08 6.07
C TRP A 188 -7.49 -9.29 5.47
N ILE A 189 -7.28 -8.73 4.29
CA ILE A 189 -8.22 -7.84 3.61
C ILE A 189 -8.87 -8.57 2.44
N ASP A 190 -10.19 -8.46 2.31
CA ASP A 190 -10.94 -9.03 1.19
C ASP A 190 -10.62 -8.30 -0.11
N THR A 191 -9.73 -8.89 -0.88
CA THR A 191 -9.29 -8.35 -2.16
C THR A 191 -9.33 -9.41 -3.26
N PRO A 192 -9.44 -9.02 -4.54
CA PRO A 192 -9.30 -9.96 -5.65
C PRO A 192 -7.96 -10.73 -5.65
N GLY A 193 -6.91 -10.15 -5.04
CA GLY A 193 -5.59 -10.79 -4.95
C GLY A 193 -5.58 -12.05 -4.05
N GLU A 194 -6.43 -12.12 -3.03
CA GLU A 194 -6.54 -13.30 -2.16
C GLU A 194 -7.08 -14.52 -2.90
N ARG A 195 -7.91 -14.29 -3.92
CA ARG A 195 -8.51 -15.36 -4.77
C ARG A 195 -7.49 -16.06 -5.67
N LYS A 196 -6.26 -15.56 -5.76
CA LYS A 196 -5.13 -16.31 -6.34
C LYS A 196 -4.74 -17.53 -5.47
N PHE A 197 -4.98 -17.46 -4.15
CA PHE A 197 -4.44 -18.41 -3.18
C PHE A 197 -5.51 -19.23 -2.44
N ALA A 198 -6.76 -18.77 -2.45
CA ALA A 198 -7.85 -19.42 -1.71
C ALA A 198 -9.19 -19.20 -2.42
N THR A 199 -10.10 -20.18 -2.25
CA THR A 199 -11.48 -20.06 -2.72
C THR A 199 -12.28 -19.10 -1.83
N ASP A 200 -13.39 -18.57 -2.33
CA ASP A 200 -14.27 -17.69 -1.55
C ASP A 200 -14.73 -18.34 -0.23
N GLU A 201 -15.02 -19.65 -0.25
CA GLU A 201 -15.40 -20.41 0.94
C GLU A 201 -14.24 -20.49 1.96
N GLN A 202 -13.02 -20.71 1.50
CA GLN A 202 -11.83 -20.70 2.38
C GLN A 202 -11.56 -19.32 2.96
N ILE A 203 -11.74 -18.27 2.17
CA ILE A 203 -11.61 -16.88 2.59
C ILE A 203 -12.64 -16.57 3.68
N GLN A 204 -13.91 -16.90 3.45
CA GLN A 204 -14.98 -16.68 4.42
C GLN A 204 -14.70 -17.43 5.73
N ARG A 205 -14.43 -18.74 5.68
CA ARG A 205 -14.10 -19.55 6.88
C ARG A 205 -12.86 -19.05 7.61
N GLY A 206 -11.88 -18.52 6.86
CA GLY A 206 -10.69 -17.89 7.45
C GLY A 206 -11.06 -16.61 8.20
N GLY A 207 -11.92 -15.80 7.63
CA GLY A 207 -12.42 -14.57 8.25
C GLY A 207 -13.16 -14.81 9.56
N GLU A 208 -14.00 -15.86 9.62
CA GLU A 208 -14.74 -16.26 10.83
C GLU A 208 -13.83 -16.63 12.01
N LYS A 209 -12.56 -16.98 11.73
CA LYS A 209 -11.56 -17.29 12.76
C LYS A 209 -10.74 -16.06 13.23
N LEU A 210 -10.94 -14.92 12.63
CA LEU A 210 -10.29 -13.68 13.06
C LEU A 210 -11.01 -13.06 14.26
N PRO A 211 -10.35 -12.22 15.08
CA PRO A 211 -10.97 -11.63 16.26
C PRO A 211 -12.28 -10.86 15.98
N TRP A 212 -12.41 -10.27 14.78
CA TRP A 212 -13.61 -9.54 14.37
C TRP A 212 -14.57 -10.38 13.51
N ASN A 213 -14.36 -11.70 13.43
CA ASN A 213 -15.17 -12.66 12.68
C ASN A 213 -15.40 -12.28 11.20
N ARG A 214 -14.46 -11.53 10.60
CA ARG A 214 -14.48 -11.14 9.18
C ARG A 214 -13.11 -10.71 8.70
N LEU A 215 -12.93 -10.69 7.40
CA LEU A 215 -11.83 -9.97 6.76
C LEU A 215 -12.03 -8.45 6.88
N GLY A 216 -10.92 -7.71 6.83
CA GLY A 216 -10.96 -6.27 6.63
C GLY A 216 -11.44 -5.92 5.20
N ARG A 217 -11.98 -4.72 5.05
CA ARG A 217 -12.38 -4.19 3.75
C ARG A 217 -11.30 -3.24 3.21
N PRO A 218 -11.07 -3.20 1.90
CA PRO A 218 -10.10 -2.29 1.30
C PRO A 218 -10.31 -0.81 1.69
N GLU A 219 -11.56 -0.38 1.85
CA GLU A 219 -11.94 0.98 2.24
C GLU A 219 -11.44 1.34 3.66
N GLU A 220 -11.27 0.35 4.53
CA GLU A 220 -10.73 0.57 5.88
C GLU A 220 -9.25 0.95 5.81
N ILE A 221 -8.52 0.36 4.85
CA ILE A 221 -7.12 0.74 4.56
C ILE A 221 -7.06 2.13 3.89
N GLY A 222 -7.96 2.40 2.93
CA GLY A 222 -8.06 3.71 2.28
C GLY A 222 -8.23 4.87 3.28
N ARG A 223 -9.02 4.68 4.34
CA ARG A 223 -9.16 5.68 5.43
C ARG A 223 -7.85 5.88 6.19
N GLY A 224 -7.11 4.80 6.46
CA GLY A 224 -5.79 4.90 7.09
C GLY A 224 -4.79 5.67 6.22
N VAL A 225 -4.83 5.46 4.89
CA VAL A 225 -4.01 6.24 3.95
C VAL A 225 -4.35 7.73 4.05
N VAL A 226 -5.65 8.10 4.01
CA VAL A 226 -6.07 9.51 4.14
C VAL A 226 -5.62 10.09 5.48
N PHE A 227 -5.79 9.37 6.59
CA PHE A 227 -5.34 9.81 7.92
C PHE A 227 -3.84 10.13 7.95
N LEU A 228 -3.01 9.26 7.40
CA LEU A 228 -1.56 9.48 7.37
C LEU A 228 -1.15 10.60 6.38
N CYS A 229 -1.96 10.87 5.36
CA CYS A 229 -1.71 11.94 4.39
C CYS A 229 -2.28 13.30 4.82
N ASP A 230 -3.19 13.33 5.80
CA ASP A 230 -3.79 14.57 6.31
C ASP A 230 -2.69 15.53 6.83
N PRO A 231 -2.70 16.81 6.44
CA PRO A 231 -1.83 17.82 7.05
C PRO A 231 -1.94 17.91 8.58
N ALA A 232 -3.09 17.58 9.15
CA ALA A 232 -3.26 17.53 10.61
C ALA A 232 -2.45 16.41 11.28
N SER A 233 -1.96 15.43 10.51
CA SER A 233 -1.07 14.35 10.96
C SER A 233 0.42 14.71 10.78
N ASP A 234 0.79 15.99 10.79
CA ASP A 234 2.14 16.44 10.41
C ASP A 234 3.24 15.99 11.38
N TYR A 235 2.89 15.62 12.60
CA TYR A 235 3.84 15.09 13.61
C TYR A 235 3.99 13.56 13.56
N ILE A 236 3.38 12.90 12.57
CA ILE A 236 3.46 11.44 12.38
C ILE A 236 4.41 11.12 11.22
N THR A 237 5.60 10.61 11.53
CA THR A 237 6.56 10.07 10.55
C THR A 237 7.30 8.86 11.13
N GLY A 238 7.71 7.91 10.29
CA GLY A 238 8.37 6.67 10.69
C GLY A 238 7.46 5.66 11.42
N SER A 239 6.18 5.97 11.54
CA SER A 239 5.20 5.18 12.28
C SER A 239 4.60 4.06 11.44
N ALA A 240 4.24 2.95 12.10
CA ALA A 240 3.49 1.86 11.50
C ALA A 240 2.08 1.79 12.11
N LEU A 241 1.06 1.91 11.25
CA LEU A 241 -0.34 1.81 11.62
C LEU A 241 -0.88 0.43 11.27
N GLY A 242 -1.18 -0.39 12.28
CA GLY A 242 -1.90 -1.66 12.12
C GLY A 242 -3.38 -1.43 11.86
N ILE A 243 -3.91 -2.00 10.77
CA ILE A 243 -5.34 -2.00 10.43
C ILE A 243 -5.72 -3.45 10.14
N ASP A 244 -5.84 -4.24 11.19
CA ASP A 244 -5.90 -5.71 11.11
C ASP A 244 -7.01 -6.35 11.94
N GLY A 245 -7.88 -5.56 12.57
CA GLY A 245 -8.93 -6.07 13.44
C GLY A 245 -8.41 -6.84 14.66
N GLY A 246 -7.17 -6.55 15.11
CA GLY A 246 -6.51 -7.21 16.23
C GLY A 246 -5.92 -8.59 15.89
N ALA A 247 -5.83 -8.95 14.61
CA ALA A 247 -5.32 -10.26 14.19
C ALA A 247 -3.86 -10.52 14.62
N THR A 248 -3.06 -9.48 14.79
CA THR A 248 -1.66 -9.58 15.26
C THR A 248 -1.50 -9.55 16.77
N LEU A 249 -2.57 -9.29 17.52
CA LEU A 249 -2.55 -9.33 18.97
C LEU A 249 -2.70 -10.79 19.48
N PRO A 250 -2.22 -11.12 20.68
CA PRO A 250 -2.34 -12.49 21.23
C PRO A 250 -3.79 -12.77 21.72
N TRP A 251 -4.76 -12.62 20.84
CA TRP A 251 -6.19 -12.82 21.14
C TRP A 251 -6.51 -14.29 21.50
N TRP A 252 -5.65 -15.21 21.09
CA TRP A 252 -5.73 -16.63 21.44
C TRP A 252 -5.20 -16.95 22.84
N ALA A 253 -4.54 -16.01 23.53
CA ALA A 253 -4.00 -16.22 24.86
C ALA A 253 -5.12 -16.12 25.91
N SER A 254 -5.42 -17.21 26.59
CA SER A 254 -6.37 -17.20 27.71
C SER A 254 -5.79 -16.42 28.91
N ARG A 255 -6.54 -15.50 29.45
CA ARG A 255 -6.24 -14.81 30.71
C ARG A 255 -6.78 -15.60 31.89
N GLY A 256 -6.19 -16.77 32.21
CA GLY A 256 -6.60 -17.55 33.38
C GLY A 256 -8.02 -18.09 33.30
N SER A 257 -8.56 -18.62 34.39
CA SER A 257 -9.81 -19.38 34.53
C SER A 257 -11.12 -18.63 34.27
N ALA A 258 -11.09 -17.53 33.56
CA ALA A 258 -12.28 -16.71 33.25
C ALA A 258 -12.81 -16.90 31.83
N VAL A 259 -12.26 -17.80 31.02
CA VAL A 259 -12.84 -18.16 29.73
C VAL A 259 -13.69 -19.43 29.95
N PRO A 260 -15.02 -19.39 29.74
CA PRO A 260 -15.84 -20.60 29.72
C PRO A 260 -15.34 -21.55 28.64
N GLU A 261 -15.36 -22.85 28.90
CA GLU A 261 -15.05 -23.92 27.98
C GLU A 261 -15.89 -23.88 26.71
#